data_624a31b0086c85d4a2a1902e7c0b3faf
#
_entry.id   624a31b0086c85d4a2a1902e7c0b3faf
#
_cell.length_a   1.000
_cell.length_b   1.000
_cell.length_c   1.000
_cell.angle_alpha   90.00
_cell.angle_beta   90.00
_cell.angle_gamma   90.00
#
_symmetry.space_group_name_H-M   'P 1'
#
loop_
_entity.id
_entity.type
_entity.pdbx_description
1 polymer ?
#
loop_
_entity_poly.entity_id
_entity_poly.type
_entity_poly.pdbx_seq_one_letter_code
_entity_poly.pdbx_strand_id
1 'polypeptide(L)'
;MTVSFNIEYRTSWGEEVRIAGLFPESIPLHTTDGIYWTAELELEVPQEGMTINYSYQIEQNGIVIRKEWDSFSRSIFLSGSSRKIYRINDCWKNIPEQLYLYSSAFTEALLAH
;
A
#
# COMPACT_ATOMS: atom_id res chain seq x y z
N MET A 1 -2.80 -19.41 -4.65
CA MET A 1 -2.09 -18.95 -3.43
C MET A 1 -2.85 -17.82 -2.78
N THR A 2 -3.10 -17.92 -1.51
CA THR A 2 -3.71 -16.83 -0.75
C THR A 2 -2.64 -15.85 -0.30
N VAL A 3 -2.80 -14.58 -0.62
CA VAL A 3 -1.89 -13.53 -0.18
C VAL A 3 -2.65 -12.62 0.78
N SER A 4 -2.15 -12.48 1.99
CA SER A 4 -2.73 -11.63 3.02
C SER A 4 -1.96 -10.32 3.07
N PHE A 5 -2.62 -9.22 2.73
CA PHE A 5 -2.05 -7.88 2.78
C PHE A 5 -2.47 -7.21 4.07
N ASN A 6 -1.50 -6.70 4.82
CA ASN A 6 -1.76 -6.05 6.10
C ASN A 6 -0.99 -4.74 6.14
N ILE A 7 -1.66 -3.67 6.52
CA ILE A 7 -1.04 -2.36 6.64
C ILE A 7 -1.58 -1.64 7.88
N GLU A 8 -0.69 -0.99 8.60
CA GLU A 8 -1.06 -0.11 9.69
C GLU A 8 -1.18 1.31 9.15
N TYR A 9 -2.38 1.87 9.23
CA TYR A 9 -2.64 3.25 8.82
C TYR A 9 -3.88 3.74 9.56
N ARG A 10 -3.70 4.72 10.43
CA ARG A 10 -4.82 5.29 11.17
C ARG A 10 -5.68 6.13 10.23
N THR A 11 -6.90 5.68 10.01
CA THR A 11 -7.86 6.38 9.14
C THR A 11 -8.78 7.28 9.96
N SER A 12 -9.30 8.32 9.30
CA SER A 12 -10.39 9.12 9.81
C SER A 12 -11.71 8.48 9.39
N TRP A 13 -12.79 8.88 10.02
CA TRP A 13 -14.11 8.35 9.69
C TRP A 13 -14.44 8.55 8.21
N GLY A 14 -14.90 7.50 7.58
CA GLY A 14 -15.26 7.53 6.16
C GLY A 14 -14.11 7.25 5.21
N GLU A 15 -12.88 7.18 5.71
CA GLU A 15 -11.73 6.81 4.89
C GLU A 15 -11.60 5.29 4.77
N GLU A 16 -11.11 4.84 3.62
CA GLU A 16 -10.93 3.44 3.30
C GLU A 16 -9.55 3.24 2.69
N VAL A 17 -8.83 2.21 3.16
CA VAL A 17 -7.54 1.84 2.56
C VAL A 17 -7.78 0.83 1.45
N ARG A 18 -7.16 1.05 0.29
CA ARG A 18 -7.29 0.19 -0.87
C ARG A 18 -5.92 -0.13 -1.45
N ILE A 19 -5.82 -1.30 -2.09
CA ILE A 19 -4.61 -1.72 -2.81
C ILE A 19 -4.81 -1.42 -4.28
N ALA A 20 -3.83 -0.74 -4.88
CA ALA A 20 -3.83 -0.42 -6.31
C ALA A 20 -2.67 -1.11 -7.02
N GLY A 21 -2.83 -1.39 -8.30
CA GLY A 21 -1.78 -1.93 -9.15
C GLY A 21 -1.83 -3.43 -9.42
N LEU A 22 -2.59 -4.19 -8.64
CA LEU A 22 -2.71 -5.64 -8.84
C LEU A 22 -3.74 -5.98 -9.91
N PHE A 23 -4.81 -5.22 -9.96
CA PHE A 23 -5.92 -5.41 -10.90
C PHE A 23 -6.28 -4.05 -11.50
N PRO A 24 -7.10 -4.02 -12.57
CA PRO A 24 -7.56 -2.76 -13.13
C PRO A 24 -8.24 -1.85 -12.11
N GLU A 25 -8.97 -2.46 -11.16
CA GLU A 25 -9.62 -1.72 -10.09
C GLU A 25 -8.86 -1.90 -8.78
N SER A 26 -8.90 -0.90 -7.92
CA SER A 26 -8.34 -1.02 -6.57
C SER A 26 -9.18 -1.97 -5.73
N ILE A 27 -8.52 -2.63 -4.78
CA ILE A 27 -9.15 -3.62 -3.91
C ILE A 27 -9.28 -3.04 -2.50
N PRO A 28 -10.48 -3.06 -1.90
CA PRO A 28 -10.65 -2.54 -0.54
C PRO A 28 -10.06 -3.47 0.50
N LEU A 29 -9.46 -2.89 1.53
CA LEU A 29 -9.09 -3.61 2.72
C LEU A 29 -10.20 -3.45 3.77
N HIS A 30 -10.12 -4.26 4.82
CA HIS A 30 -11.09 -4.26 5.92
C HIS A 30 -10.38 -3.91 7.22
N THR A 31 -11.12 -3.28 8.12
CA THR A 31 -10.62 -2.95 9.45
C THR A 31 -11.73 -3.10 10.48
N THR A 32 -11.34 -3.38 11.72
CA THR A 32 -12.26 -3.38 12.85
C THR A 32 -11.99 -2.20 13.80
N ASP A 33 -10.81 -1.59 13.71
CA ASP A 33 -10.38 -0.53 14.62
C ASP A 33 -9.98 0.76 13.93
N GLY A 34 -9.98 0.80 12.58
CA GLY A 34 -9.56 1.97 11.82
C GLY A 34 -8.04 2.18 11.79
N ILE A 35 -7.27 1.24 12.30
CA ILE A 35 -5.80 1.35 12.38
C ILE A 35 -5.13 0.24 11.60
N TYR A 36 -5.57 -1.00 11.79
CA TYR A 36 -5.01 -2.16 11.07
C TYR A 36 -5.98 -2.58 10.00
N TRP A 37 -5.49 -2.56 8.76
CA TRP A 37 -6.27 -2.87 7.58
C TRP A 37 -5.74 -4.13 6.94
N THR A 38 -6.62 -5.01 6.49
CA THR A 38 -6.25 -6.31 5.95
C THR A 38 -7.13 -6.70 4.76
N ALA A 39 -6.54 -7.45 3.84
CA ALA A 39 -7.26 -8.10 2.75
C ALA A 39 -6.58 -9.41 2.42
N GLU A 40 -7.38 -10.43 2.11
CA GLU A 40 -6.88 -11.71 1.61
C GLU A 40 -7.29 -11.86 0.16
N LEU A 41 -6.32 -12.09 -0.71
CA LEU A 41 -6.55 -12.24 -2.14
C LEU A 41 -6.02 -13.58 -2.62
N GLU A 42 -6.78 -14.23 -3.50
CA GLU A 42 -6.33 -15.41 -4.21
C GLU A 42 -5.62 -14.98 -5.48
N LEU A 43 -4.35 -15.32 -5.60
CA LEU A 43 -3.55 -15.03 -6.80
C LEU A 43 -3.08 -16.32 -7.43
N GLU A 44 -3.12 -16.37 -8.75
CA GLU A 44 -2.54 -17.50 -9.50
C GLU A 44 -1.06 -17.24 -9.65
N VAL A 45 -0.25 -17.99 -8.90
CA VAL A 45 1.20 -17.86 -8.93
C VAL A 45 1.78 -19.06 -9.67
N PRO A 46 2.47 -18.84 -10.80
CA PRO A 46 3.05 -19.94 -11.55
C PRO A 46 4.17 -20.60 -10.74
N GLN A 47 4.54 -21.82 -11.11
CA GLN A 47 5.54 -22.59 -10.38
C GLN A 47 6.89 -21.87 -10.33
N GLU A 48 7.26 -21.17 -11.40
CA GLU A 48 8.48 -20.36 -11.44
C GLU A 48 8.39 -19.10 -10.58
N GLY A 49 7.21 -18.81 -10.02
CA GLY A 49 6.98 -17.60 -9.23
C GLY A 49 6.61 -16.41 -10.09
N MET A 50 6.25 -15.32 -9.45
CA MET A 50 5.99 -14.06 -10.13
C MET A 50 6.25 -12.87 -9.21
N THR A 51 6.55 -11.74 -9.82
CA THR A 51 6.70 -10.47 -9.09
C THR A 51 5.39 -9.70 -9.18
N ILE A 52 4.90 -9.23 -8.04
CA ILE A 52 3.75 -8.33 -8.00
C ILE A 52 4.23 -6.93 -7.64
N ASN A 53 3.57 -5.93 -8.25
CA ASN A 53 3.81 -4.53 -7.96
C ASN A 53 2.50 -3.90 -7.51
N TYR A 54 2.53 -3.19 -6.40
CA TYR A 54 1.32 -2.62 -5.83
C TYR A 54 1.65 -1.42 -4.96
N SER A 55 0.62 -0.68 -4.59
CA SER A 55 0.71 0.42 -3.64
C SER A 55 -0.62 0.54 -2.90
N TYR A 56 -0.63 1.36 -1.86
CA TYR A 56 -1.85 1.63 -1.11
C TYR A 56 -2.34 3.04 -1.39
N GLN A 57 -3.65 3.20 -1.30
CA GLN A 57 -4.27 4.51 -1.46
C GLN A 57 -5.44 4.64 -0.48
N ILE A 58 -5.78 5.86 -0.13
CA ILE A 58 -6.90 6.17 0.74
C ILE A 58 -8.00 6.77 -0.10
N GLU A 59 -9.21 6.20 0.01
CA GLU A 59 -10.38 6.71 -0.68
C GLU A 59 -11.43 7.14 0.34
N GLN A 60 -12.17 8.16 -0.03
CA GLN A 60 -13.31 8.63 0.74
C GLN A 60 -14.45 8.93 -0.24
N ASN A 61 -15.59 8.28 -0.04
CA ASN A 61 -16.75 8.40 -0.93
C ASN A 61 -16.40 8.07 -2.40
N GLY A 62 -15.55 7.08 -2.62
CA GLY A 62 -15.13 6.65 -3.94
C GLY A 62 -14.09 7.54 -4.60
N ILE A 63 -13.58 8.53 -3.90
CA ILE A 63 -12.58 9.47 -4.41
C ILE A 63 -11.24 9.21 -3.72
N VAL A 64 -10.18 9.06 -4.50
CA VAL A 64 -8.83 8.90 -3.96
C VAL A 64 -8.38 10.24 -3.39
N ILE A 65 -8.14 10.29 -2.08
CA ILE A 65 -7.71 11.51 -1.39
C ILE A 65 -6.23 11.50 -1.03
N ARG A 66 -5.62 10.33 -0.94
CA ARG A 66 -4.18 10.18 -0.70
C ARG A 66 -3.67 8.94 -1.39
N LYS A 67 -2.43 9.01 -1.87
CA LYS A 67 -1.70 7.88 -2.41
C LYS A 67 -0.37 7.79 -1.72
N GLU A 68 0.22 6.59 -1.65
CA GLU A 68 1.61 6.48 -1.31
C GLU A 68 2.44 7.22 -2.34
N TRP A 69 3.66 7.62 -1.97
CA TRP A 69 4.54 8.38 -2.85
C TRP A 69 4.64 7.71 -4.23
N ASP A 70 4.29 8.47 -5.28
CA ASP A 70 4.17 7.95 -6.65
C ASP A 70 5.47 7.39 -7.23
N SER A 71 6.61 7.90 -6.79
CA SER A 71 7.92 7.40 -7.23
C SER A 71 8.30 6.09 -6.55
N PHE A 72 7.44 5.57 -5.67
CA PHE A 72 7.68 4.35 -4.95
C PHE A 72 6.60 3.33 -5.28
N SER A 73 7.03 2.19 -5.77
CA SER A 73 6.14 1.05 -6.01
C SER A 73 6.66 -0.13 -5.20
N ARG A 74 5.78 -0.76 -4.44
CA ARG A 74 6.14 -1.97 -3.71
C ARG A 74 6.26 -3.11 -4.70
N SER A 75 7.32 -3.89 -4.57
CA SER A 75 7.58 -5.01 -5.46
C SER A 75 7.95 -6.22 -4.61
N ILE A 76 7.22 -7.31 -4.77
CA ILE A 76 7.45 -8.54 -4.02
C ILE A 76 7.44 -9.71 -4.99
N PHE A 77 8.44 -10.58 -4.85
CA PHE A 77 8.47 -11.83 -5.58
C PHE A 77 7.73 -12.90 -4.79
N LEU A 78 6.73 -13.50 -5.42
CA LEU A 78 5.97 -14.61 -4.86
C LEU A 78 6.51 -15.91 -5.43
N SER A 79 7.05 -16.75 -4.55
CA SER A 79 7.53 -18.06 -4.94
C SER A 79 6.36 -18.99 -5.24
N GLY A 80 6.46 -19.77 -6.31
CA GLY A 80 5.48 -20.78 -6.64
C GLY A 80 5.57 -22.04 -5.77
N SER A 81 6.22 -21.97 -4.60
CA SER A 81 6.33 -23.10 -3.69
C SER A 81 4.96 -23.47 -3.11
N SER A 82 4.89 -24.60 -2.41
CA SER A 82 3.66 -25.15 -1.85
C SER A 82 3.07 -24.35 -0.70
N ARG A 83 3.51 -23.13 -0.45
CA ARG A 83 2.91 -22.28 0.57
C ARG A 83 1.47 -21.99 0.22
N LYS A 84 0.58 -22.23 1.18
CA LYS A 84 -0.83 -21.96 1.00
C LYS A 84 -1.18 -20.49 1.27
N ILE A 85 -0.44 -19.84 2.16
CA ILE A 85 -0.68 -18.46 2.55
C ILE A 85 0.65 -17.71 2.58
N TYR A 86 0.68 -16.56 1.93
CA TYR A 86 1.79 -15.62 1.99
C TYR A 86 1.31 -14.35 2.70
N ARG A 87 2.00 -13.98 3.76
CA ARG A 87 1.60 -12.84 4.59
C ARG A 87 2.52 -11.66 4.37
N ILE A 88 1.94 -10.51 4.06
CA ILE A 88 2.65 -9.25 3.82
C ILE A 88 2.22 -8.26 4.89
N ASN A 89 3.20 -7.69 5.59
CA ASN A 89 2.95 -6.65 6.59
C ASN A 89 3.66 -5.38 6.15
N ASP A 90 2.90 -4.33 5.86
CA ASP A 90 3.40 -3.10 5.29
C ASP A 90 3.15 -1.91 6.21
N CYS A 91 3.94 -0.86 6.03
CA CYS A 91 3.72 0.45 6.61
C CYS A 91 3.50 1.45 5.48
N TRP A 92 2.68 2.47 5.73
CA TRP A 92 2.43 3.52 4.75
C TRP A 92 3.72 4.20 4.33
N LYS A 93 3.92 4.38 3.02
CA LYS A 93 5.10 5.03 2.46
C LYS A 93 4.80 6.47 2.08
N ASN A 94 5.38 7.38 2.83
CA ASN A 94 5.39 8.80 2.51
C ASN A 94 6.62 9.15 1.69
N ILE A 95 6.65 10.38 1.18
CA ILE A 95 7.86 10.92 0.56
C ILE A 95 9.00 10.80 1.58
N PRO A 96 10.15 10.19 1.20
CA PRO A 96 11.28 10.09 2.11
C PRO A 96 11.69 11.46 2.63
N GLU A 97 12.07 11.52 3.91
CA GLU A 97 12.41 12.77 4.57
C GLU A 97 13.46 13.56 3.78
N GLN A 98 14.47 12.89 3.27
CA GLN A 98 15.53 13.52 2.48
C GLN A 98 14.98 14.22 1.23
N LEU A 99 14.06 13.59 0.53
CA LEU A 99 13.46 14.21 -0.65
C LEU A 99 12.46 15.29 -0.27
N TYR A 100 11.81 15.14 0.85
CA TYR A 100 10.90 16.14 1.37
C TYR A 100 11.63 17.44 1.67
N LEU A 101 12.87 17.35 2.13
CA LEU A 101 13.73 18.52 2.39
C LEU A 101 14.01 19.34 1.13
N TYR A 102 13.97 18.72 -0.03
CA TYR A 102 14.28 19.37 -1.31
C TYR A 102 13.03 19.76 -2.10
N SER A 103 11.83 19.48 -1.58
CA SER A 103 10.63 20.03 -2.20
C SER A 103 10.52 21.51 -1.90
N SER A 104 9.98 22.30 -2.85
CA SER A 104 9.96 23.76 -2.67
C SER A 104 9.25 24.20 -1.39
N ALA A 105 8.07 23.63 -1.12
CA ALA A 105 7.30 23.98 0.06
C ALA A 105 8.02 23.63 1.36
N PHE A 106 8.60 22.43 1.42
CA PHE A 106 9.30 21.98 2.61
C PHE A 106 10.66 22.64 2.76
N THR A 107 11.34 22.89 1.64
CA THR A 107 12.64 23.56 1.66
C THR A 107 12.51 24.97 2.26
N GLU A 108 11.47 25.71 1.89
CA GLU A 108 11.23 27.01 2.48
C GLU A 108 11.00 26.92 3.98
N ALA A 109 10.17 25.99 4.40
CA ALA A 109 9.87 25.80 5.82
C ALA A 109 11.10 25.33 6.58
N LEU A 110 11.89 24.44 6.00
CA LEU A 110 13.07 23.88 6.63
C LEU A 110 14.23 24.87 6.69
N LEU A 111 14.46 25.61 5.62
CA LEU A 111 15.52 26.59 5.58
C LEU A 111 15.26 27.76 6.53
N ALA A 112 14.02 27.91 6.97
CA ALA A 112 13.65 28.90 7.97
C ALA A 112 14.02 28.45 9.38
N HIS A 113 14.38 27.20 9.56
CA HIS A 113 14.84 26.74 10.86
C HIS A 113 16.31 26.57 11.03
#